data_4bd87ada443992da4878a67daf97488b
#
_entry.id   4bd87ada443992da4878a67daf97488b
#
_cell.length_a   1.000
_cell.length_b   1.000
_cell.length_c   1.000
_cell.angle_alpha   90.00
_cell.angle_beta   90.00
_cell.angle_gamma   90.00
#
_symmetry.space_group_name_H-M   'P 1'
#
loop_
_entity.id
_entity.type
_entity.pdbx_description
1 polymer ?
#
loop_
_entity_poly.entity_id
_entity_poly.type
_entity_poly.pdbx_seq_one_letter_code
_entity_poly.pdbx_strand_id
1 'polypeptide(L)'
;MMTDWAVLGGFVLDAIFGDPAWLPHPVVYMGKAISRLEKFLRARLPQTPQGELLGGAVLAFCLPVGTLLLTGLVCWGAAMRRPLLGLAVQMFWCGQALAAKGLVQESTNVYAELKKGSLPAARKAVSRIVGRDTEALTAEGVTKAAVETVAENASDGVIAPLLYMLLGGAPLALTYKAINTMDSMVGYKNEKYLYFGRAAAKLDDVANYIPSRLAALLWIMAAAFTRNDAKGAWRIWRRDRRNHASPNSAQTESACAGALGVQLAGPAYYFGEYYPKPTIGDPLRPIEPEDILRADRMMYVASGFALAFGCAIRGFLG
;
A
#
# COMPACT_ATOMS: atom_id res chain seq x y z
N MET A 1 -11.18 -19.89 -14.06
CA MET A 1 -11.42 -20.79 -12.91
C MET A 1 -10.21 -20.98 -11.98
N MET A 2 -9.04 -21.52 -12.39
CA MET A 2 -7.92 -21.73 -11.44
C MET A 2 -7.39 -20.43 -10.81
N THR A 3 -7.32 -19.35 -11.57
CA THR A 3 -6.87 -18.05 -11.06
C THR A 3 -7.82 -17.49 -9.99
N ASP A 4 -9.13 -17.67 -10.15
CA ASP A 4 -10.13 -17.18 -9.19
C ASP A 4 -10.00 -17.90 -7.84
N TRP A 5 -9.79 -19.22 -7.87
CA TRP A 5 -9.51 -20.00 -6.66
C TRP A 5 -8.17 -19.57 -6.01
N ALA A 6 -7.16 -19.22 -6.82
CA ALA A 6 -5.90 -18.73 -6.30
C ALA A 6 -6.05 -17.36 -5.60
N VAL A 7 -6.84 -16.46 -6.18
CA VAL A 7 -7.13 -15.14 -5.59
C VAL A 7 -7.95 -15.28 -4.31
N LEU A 8 -9.03 -16.04 -4.35
CA LEU A 8 -9.87 -16.32 -3.16
C LEU A 8 -9.06 -16.94 -2.04
N GLY A 9 -8.29 -17.99 -2.36
CA GLY A 9 -7.43 -18.66 -1.38
C GLY A 9 -6.34 -17.77 -0.83
N GLY A 10 -5.70 -16.96 -1.67
CA GLY A 10 -4.70 -15.97 -1.24
C GLY A 10 -5.29 -14.91 -0.30
N PHE A 11 -6.48 -14.39 -0.61
CA PHE A 11 -7.18 -13.45 0.26
C PHE A 11 -7.51 -14.07 1.62
N VAL A 12 -7.97 -15.30 1.65
CA VAL A 12 -8.23 -16.03 2.90
C VAL A 12 -6.94 -16.30 3.67
N LEU A 13 -5.85 -16.65 3.00
CA LEU A 13 -4.55 -16.87 3.63
C LEU A 13 -4.03 -15.60 4.30
N ASP A 14 -4.09 -14.44 3.62
CA ASP A 14 -3.74 -13.15 4.25
C ASP A 14 -4.65 -12.87 5.46
N ALA A 15 -5.96 -13.02 5.32
CA ALA A 15 -6.91 -12.74 6.40
C ALA A 15 -6.69 -13.64 7.66
N ILE A 16 -6.24 -14.90 7.47
CA ILE A 16 -6.00 -15.83 8.58
C ILE A 16 -4.61 -15.68 9.16
N PHE A 17 -3.57 -15.65 8.32
CA PHE A 17 -2.18 -15.75 8.76
C PHE A 17 -1.46 -14.38 8.73
N GLY A 18 -1.79 -13.49 7.80
CA GLY A 18 -1.01 -12.28 7.54
C GLY A 18 0.42 -12.61 7.14
N ASP A 19 1.37 -11.82 7.63
CA ASP A 19 2.81 -11.95 7.34
C ASP A 19 3.59 -12.42 8.57
N PRO A 20 3.61 -13.75 8.89
CA PRO A 20 4.33 -14.24 10.05
C PRO A 20 5.83 -14.01 9.91
N ALA A 21 6.49 -13.50 10.95
CA ALA A 21 7.91 -13.11 10.91
C ALA A 21 8.88 -14.26 10.58
N TRP A 22 8.47 -15.52 10.79
CA TRP A 22 9.26 -16.71 10.47
C TRP A 22 9.19 -17.10 8.98
N LEU A 23 8.19 -16.57 8.24
CA LEU A 23 7.98 -16.91 6.83
C LEU A 23 8.79 -15.96 5.93
N PRO A 24 9.65 -16.48 5.03
CA PRO A 24 10.34 -15.65 4.07
C PRO A 24 9.35 -14.88 3.19
N HIS A 25 9.44 -13.55 3.21
CA HIS A 25 8.51 -12.70 2.48
C HIS A 25 9.14 -12.17 1.17
N PRO A 26 8.43 -12.21 0.01
CA PRO A 26 8.96 -11.73 -1.28
C PRO A 26 9.49 -10.30 -1.22
N VAL A 27 8.83 -9.40 -0.50
CA VAL A 27 9.25 -8.00 -0.33
C VAL A 27 10.66 -7.87 0.24
N VAL A 28 11.08 -8.76 1.15
CA VAL A 28 12.44 -8.76 1.70
C VAL A 28 13.48 -9.07 0.60
N TYR A 29 13.16 -10.01 -0.27
CA TYR A 29 14.04 -10.35 -1.41
C TYR A 29 14.04 -9.24 -2.46
N MET A 30 12.90 -8.61 -2.72
CA MET A 30 12.78 -7.42 -3.57
C MET A 30 13.63 -6.27 -3.02
N GLY A 31 13.54 -5.98 -1.72
CA GLY A 31 14.35 -4.95 -1.06
C GLY A 31 15.86 -5.23 -1.18
N LYS A 32 16.28 -6.50 -0.98
CA LYS A 32 17.69 -6.89 -1.18
C LYS A 32 18.12 -6.74 -2.64
N ALA A 33 17.25 -7.07 -3.60
CA ALA A 33 17.53 -6.90 -5.02
C ALA A 33 17.66 -5.42 -5.40
N ILE A 34 16.76 -4.55 -4.91
CA ILE A 34 16.81 -3.10 -5.10
C ILE A 34 18.15 -2.57 -4.60
N SER A 35 18.53 -2.87 -3.35
CA SER A 35 19.79 -2.37 -2.76
C SER A 35 21.03 -2.86 -3.52
N ARG A 36 21.03 -4.11 -3.99
CA ARG A 36 22.14 -4.65 -4.77
C ARG A 36 22.23 -4.02 -6.16
N LEU A 37 21.10 -3.86 -6.85
CA LEU A 37 21.04 -3.21 -8.15
C LEU A 37 21.40 -1.72 -8.05
N GLU A 38 20.89 -1.00 -7.05
CA GLU A 38 21.28 0.39 -6.79
C GLU A 38 22.80 0.51 -6.65
N LYS A 39 23.39 -0.29 -5.75
CA LYS A 39 24.85 -0.28 -5.53
C LYS A 39 25.63 -0.60 -6.80
N PHE A 40 25.20 -1.60 -7.56
CA PHE A 40 25.85 -2.00 -8.82
C PHE A 40 25.76 -0.89 -9.88
N LEU A 41 24.58 -0.31 -10.06
CA LEU A 41 24.36 0.73 -11.08
C LEU A 41 25.12 2.03 -10.75
N ARG A 42 25.10 2.47 -9.48
CA ARG A 42 25.86 3.62 -9.03
C ARG A 42 27.37 3.45 -9.16
N ALA A 43 27.89 2.21 -9.06
CA ALA A 43 29.32 1.90 -9.27
C ALA A 43 29.73 1.87 -10.75
N ARG A 44 28.79 1.71 -11.67
CA ARG A 44 29.06 1.57 -13.12
C ARG A 44 28.69 2.79 -13.95
N LEU A 45 27.76 3.60 -13.48
CA LEU A 45 27.27 4.77 -14.18
C LEU A 45 27.90 6.07 -13.61
N PRO A 46 28.05 7.11 -14.42
CA PRO A 46 28.55 8.40 -13.96
C PRO A 46 27.67 8.98 -12.84
N GLN A 47 28.28 9.55 -11.81
CA GLN A 47 27.56 10.23 -10.73
C GLN A 47 27.12 11.64 -11.17
N THR A 48 26.35 11.69 -12.23
CA THR A 48 25.73 12.89 -12.80
C THR A 48 24.21 12.70 -12.79
N PRO A 49 23.42 13.79 -12.84
CA PRO A 49 21.96 13.69 -12.93
C PRO A 49 21.47 12.74 -14.03
N GLN A 50 22.14 12.73 -15.19
CA GLN A 50 21.80 11.87 -16.31
C GLN A 50 22.14 10.40 -16.05
N GLY A 51 23.30 10.12 -15.46
CA GLY A 51 23.71 8.76 -15.08
C GLY A 51 22.82 8.18 -14.00
N GLU A 52 22.40 8.98 -13.02
CA GLU A 52 21.44 8.56 -12.00
C GLU A 52 20.04 8.31 -12.58
N LEU A 53 19.55 9.16 -13.48
CA LEU A 53 18.28 8.93 -14.19
C LEU A 53 18.32 7.62 -14.99
N LEU A 54 19.42 7.35 -15.69
CA LEU A 54 19.59 6.08 -16.42
C LEU A 54 19.62 4.89 -15.46
N GLY A 55 20.38 4.97 -14.37
CA GLY A 55 20.44 3.92 -13.35
C GLY A 55 19.06 3.62 -12.75
N GLY A 56 18.33 4.67 -12.39
CA GLY A 56 16.96 4.55 -11.89
C GLY A 56 15.99 3.94 -12.92
N ALA A 57 16.11 4.32 -14.19
CA ALA A 57 15.30 3.74 -15.26
C ALA A 57 15.61 2.25 -15.49
N VAL A 58 16.88 1.85 -15.45
CA VAL A 58 17.29 0.45 -15.53
C VAL A 58 16.73 -0.34 -14.34
N LEU A 59 16.83 0.18 -13.11
CA LEU A 59 16.24 -0.45 -11.93
C LEU A 59 14.72 -0.60 -12.08
N ALA A 60 14.04 0.47 -12.50
CA ALA A 60 12.58 0.51 -12.67
C ALA A 60 12.07 -0.45 -13.76
N PHE A 61 12.91 -0.81 -14.72
CA PHE A 61 12.59 -1.82 -15.73
C PHE A 61 12.95 -3.23 -15.26
N CYS A 62 14.19 -3.43 -14.79
CA CYS A 62 14.72 -4.77 -14.51
C CYS A 62 14.01 -5.45 -13.33
N LEU A 63 13.67 -4.72 -12.28
CA LEU A 63 13.07 -5.33 -11.09
C LEU A 63 11.66 -5.86 -11.36
N PRO A 64 10.71 -5.08 -11.90
CA PRO A 64 9.37 -5.57 -12.20
C PRO A 64 9.37 -6.68 -13.26
N VAL A 65 10.15 -6.53 -14.34
CA VAL A 65 10.25 -7.53 -15.40
C VAL A 65 10.87 -8.83 -14.86
N GLY A 66 11.94 -8.73 -14.09
CA GLY A 66 12.56 -9.89 -13.45
C GLY A 66 11.61 -10.60 -12.48
N THR A 67 10.83 -9.82 -11.70
CA THR A 67 9.80 -10.37 -10.80
C THR A 67 8.71 -11.09 -11.59
N LEU A 68 8.19 -10.48 -12.66
CA LEU A 68 7.16 -11.08 -13.52
C LEU A 68 7.64 -12.41 -14.13
N LEU A 69 8.83 -12.39 -14.72
CA LEU A 69 9.38 -13.57 -15.37
C LEU A 69 9.66 -14.70 -14.37
N LEU A 70 10.32 -14.39 -13.25
CA LEU A 70 10.63 -15.38 -12.22
C LEU A 70 9.38 -16.03 -11.65
N THR A 71 8.42 -15.20 -11.20
CA THR A 71 7.19 -15.69 -10.58
C THR A 71 6.29 -16.38 -11.60
N GLY A 72 6.24 -15.88 -12.84
CA GLY A 72 5.53 -16.52 -13.95
C GLY A 72 6.08 -17.90 -14.27
N LEU A 73 7.42 -18.02 -14.40
CA LEU A 73 8.08 -19.29 -14.66
C LEU A 73 7.88 -20.32 -13.55
N VAL A 74 7.93 -19.90 -12.28
CA VAL A 74 7.67 -20.81 -11.15
C VAL A 74 6.22 -21.27 -11.13
N CYS A 75 5.25 -20.35 -11.31
CA CYS A 75 3.84 -20.72 -11.39
C CYS A 75 3.56 -21.67 -12.56
N TRP A 76 4.11 -21.36 -13.73
CA TRP A 76 3.98 -22.19 -14.92
C TRP A 76 4.60 -23.57 -14.72
N GLY A 77 5.87 -23.64 -14.26
CA GLY A 77 6.58 -24.89 -14.01
C GLY A 77 5.89 -25.77 -12.95
N ALA A 78 5.34 -25.16 -11.91
CA ALA A 78 4.54 -25.87 -10.91
C ALA A 78 3.25 -26.46 -11.51
N ALA A 79 2.55 -25.68 -12.34
CA ALA A 79 1.32 -26.12 -13.00
C ALA A 79 1.56 -27.24 -14.02
N MET A 80 2.69 -27.18 -14.75
CA MET A 80 3.12 -28.24 -15.70
C MET A 80 3.42 -29.55 -14.98
N ARG A 81 3.88 -29.50 -13.74
CA ARG A 81 4.10 -30.70 -12.94
C ARG A 81 2.80 -31.31 -12.43
N ARG A 82 1.98 -30.48 -11.78
CA ARG A 82 0.64 -30.85 -11.27
C ARG A 82 -0.22 -29.59 -11.18
N PRO A 83 -1.43 -29.55 -11.74
CA PRO A 83 -2.32 -28.39 -11.67
C PRO A 83 -2.58 -27.91 -10.24
N LEU A 84 -2.76 -28.80 -9.29
CA LEU A 84 -2.96 -28.47 -7.87
C LEU A 84 -1.71 -27.85 -7.24
N LEU A 85 -0.49 -28.23 -7.65
CA LEU A 85 0.72 -27.58 -7.19
C LEU A 85 0.82 -26.15 -7.71
N GLY A 86 0.48 -25.93 -8.98
CA GLY A 86 0.38 -24.59 -9.56
C GLY A 86 -0.63 -23.70 -8.84
N LEU A 87 -1.79 -24.26 -8.50
CA LEU A 87 -2.80 -23.57 -7.71
C LEU A 87 -2.27 -23.20 -6.31
N ALA A 88 -1.65 -24.15 -5.61
CA ALA A 88 -1.10 -23.91 -4.26
C ALA A 88 -0.02 -22.82 -4.24
N VAL A 89 0.89 -22.83 -5.22
CA VAL A 89 1.94 -21.80 -5.37
C VAL A 89 1.31 -20.43 -5.64
N GLN A 90 0.32 -20.36 -6.53
CA GLN A 90 -0.38 -19.10 -6.80
C GLN A 90 -1.15 -18.60 -5.58
N MET A 91 -1.89 -19.47 -4.86
CA MET A 91 -2.60 -19.10 -3.63
C MET A 91 -1.63 -18.53 -2.59
N PHE A 92 -0.52 -19.20 -2.36
CA PHE A 92 0.50 -18.79 -1.41
C PHE A 92 1.07 -17.39 -1.76
N TRP A 93 1.47 -17.17 -3.01
CA TRP A 93 2.01 -15.89 -3.43
C TRP A 93 0.94 -14.78 -3.55
N CYS A 94 -0.30 -15.11 -3.87
CA CYS A 94 -1.41 -14.16 -3.76
C CYS A 94 -1.59 -13.68 -2.32
N GLY A 95 -1.53 -14.58 -1.33
CA GLY A 95 -1.58 -14.20 0.08
C GLY A 95 -0.43 -13.26 0.46
N GLN A 96 0.80 -13.60 0.09
CA GLN A 96 1.97 -12.75 0.38
C GLN A 96 2.04 -11.43 -0.40
N ALA A 97 1.24 -11.25 -1.43
CA ALA A 97 1.13 -9.97 -2.11
C ALA A 97 0.20 -9.00 -1.40
N LEU A 98 -0.70 -9.49 -0.58
CA LEU A 98 -1.61 -8.69 0.26
C LEU A 98 -0.93 -8.32 1.58
N ALA A 99 -1.42 -7.25 2.20
CA ALA A 99 -0.91 -6.78 3.48
C ALA A 99 -2.05 -6.35 4.43
N ALA A 100 -3.29 -6.84 4.21
CA ALA A 100 -4.44 -6.36 4.96
C ALA A 100 -4.33 -6.69 6.45
N LYS A 101 -4.05 -7.94 6.78
CA LYS A 101 -3.91 -8.35 8.18
C LYS A 101 -2.69 -7.74 8.86
N GLY A 102 -1.55 -7.70 8.18
CA GLY A 102 -0.33 -7.08 8.70
C GLY A 102 -0.55 -5.60 9.04
N LEU A 103 -1.21 -4.87 8.15
CA LEU A 103 -1.56 -3.46 8.37
C LEU A 103 -2.47 -3.27 9.58
N VAL A 104 -3.53 -4.09 9.71
CA VAL A 104 -4.45 -4.02 10.86
C VAL A 104 -3.76 -4.42 12.15
N GLN A 105 -2.85 -5.38 12.15
CA GLN A 105 -2.08 -5.73 13.34
C GLN A 105 -1.23 -4.55 13.82
N GLU A 106 -0.52 -3.90 12.91
CA GLU A 106 0.33 -2.76 13.26
C GLU A 106 -0.47 -1.53 13.68
N SER A 107 -1.58 -1.20 13.00
CA SER A 107 -2.46 -0.08 13.37
C SER A 107 -3.14 -0.32 14.72
N THR A 108 -3.61 -1.55 14.98
CA THR A 108 -4.17 -1.96 16.27
C THR A 108 -3.14 -1.91 17.40
N ASN A 109 -1.86 -2.21 17.14
CA ASN A 109 -0.80 -2.01 18.11
C ASN A 109 -0.66 -0.53 18.51
N VAL A 110 -0.75 0.41 17.53
CA VAL A 110 -0.76 1.85 17.83
C VAL A 110 -1.96 2.22 18.69
N TYR A 111 -3.15 1.76 18.32
CA TYR A 111 -4.37 1.97 19.10
C TYR A 111 -4.23 1.46 20.55
N ALA A 112 -3.72 0.26 20.73
CA ALA A 112 -3.56 -0.34 22.05
C ALA A 112 -2.63 0.48 22.97
N GLU A 113 -1.53 1.00 22.45
CA GLU A 113 -0.60 1.84 23.22
C GLU A 113 -1.21 3.22 23.53
N LEU A 114 -1.98 3.81 22.61
CA LEU A 114 -2.75 5.04 22.86
C LEU A 114 -3.78 4.84 23.98
N LYS A 115 -4.51 3.73 23.99
CA LYS A 115 -5.51 3.40 25.03
C LYS A 115 -4.90 3.13 26.40
N LYS A 116 -3.66 2.64 26.45
CA LYS A 116 -2.89 2.53 27.72
C LYS A 116 -2.38 3.87 28.24
N GLY A 117 -2.51 4.96 27.45
CA GLY A 117 -1.96 6.27 27.80
C GLY A 117 -0.44 6.38 27.65
N SER A 118 0.21 5.40 27.00
CA SER A 118 1.67 5.40 26.80
C SER A 118 2.05 6.06 25.48
N LEU A 119 2.15 7.40 25.47
CA LEU A 119 2.54 8.15 24.27
C LEU A 119 3.92 7.74 23.71
N PRO A 120 4.98 7.50 24.52
CA PRO A 120 6.25 7.03 23.96
C PRO A 120 6.15 5.68 23.26
N ALA A 121 5.37 4.73 23.81
CA ALA A 121 5.14 3.43 23.17
C ALA A 121 4.28 3.57 21.89
N ALA A 122 3.27 4.43 21.89
CA ALA A 122 2.45 4.71 20.72
C ALA A 122 3.27 5.35 19.59
N ARG A 123 4.18 6.29 19.91
CA ARG A 123 5.15 6.87 18.94
C ARG A 123 6.05 5.79 18.33
N LYS A 124 6.57 4.89 19.16
CA LYS A 124 7.38 3.75 18.70
C LYS A 124 6.56 2.77 17.86
N ALA A 125 5.30 2.54 18.18
CA ALA A 125 4.43 1.68 17.38
C ALA A 125 4.16 2.30 16.01
N VAL A 126 3.77 3.58 15.95
CA VAL A 126 3.47 4.26 14.67
C VAL A 126 4.72 4.44 13.80
N SER A 127 5.92 4.61 14.37
CA SER A 127 7.16 4.74 13.59
C SER A 127 7.51 3.50 12.76
N ARG A 128 6.90 2.35 13.03
CA ARG A 128 7.06 1.14 12.20
C ARG A 128 6.27 1.17 10.90
N ILE A 129 5.26 2.03 10.83
CA ILE A 129 4.31 2.06 9.70
C ILE A 129 4.27 3.41 8.96
N VAL A 130 4.99 4.42 9.43
CA VAL A 130 5.07 5.74 8.78
C VAL A 130 6.49 6.08 8.40
N GLY A 131 6.67 6.88 7.35
CA GLY A 131 7.97 7.39 6.93
C GLY A 131 8.37 8.74 7.54
N ARG A 132 7.47 9.38 8.32
CA ARG A 132 7.70 10.69 8.96
C ARG A 132 8.33 10.54 10.33
N ASP A 133 8.92 11.63 10.83
CA ASP A 133 9.44 11.70 12.20
C ASP A 133 8.29 11.62 13.21
N THR A 134 8.43 10.77 14.23
CA THR A 134 7.33 10.47 15.18
C THR A 134 7.62 10.94 16.60
N GLU A 135 8.85 11.34 16.91
CA GLU A 135 9.30 11.63 18.28
C GLU A 135 8.57 12.82 18.94
N ALA A 136 8.15 13.79 18.12
CA ALA A 136 7.44 15.00 18.59
C ALA A 136 5.91 14.91 18.47
N LEU A 137 5.35 13.82 17.92
CA LEU A 137 3.91 13.70 17.70
C LEU A 137 3.13 13.69 19.03
N THR A 138 2.04 14.42 19.10
CA THR A 138 1.02 14.30 20.16
C THR A 138 0.23 13.01 20.02
N ALA A 139 -0.60 12.64 20.96
CA ALA A 139 -1.49 11.48 20.84
C ALA A 139 -2.44 11.62 19.63
N GLU A 140 -2.94 12.83 19.39
CA GLU A 140 -3.71 13.17 18.19
C GLU A 140 -2.88 12.98 16.91
N GLY A 141 -1.63 13.47 16.89
CA GLY A 141 -0.71 13.32 15.77
C GLY A 141 -0.37 11.87 15.46
N VAL A 142 -0.19 11.02 16.49
CA VAL A 142 0.01 9.58 16.35
C VAL A 142 -1.23 8.90 15.76
N THR A 143 -2.41 9.23 16.28
CA THR A 143 -3.69 8.69 15.76
C THR A 143 -3.88 9.08 14.29
N LYS A 144 -3.67 10.34 13.96
CA LYS A 144 -3.76 10.87 12.61
C LYS A 144 -2.82 10.15 11.66
N ALA A 145 -1.55 9.98 12.04
CA ALA A 145 -0.55 9.27 11.24
C ALA A 145 -0.95 7.80 11.00
N ALA A 146 -1.50 7.12 12.00
CA ALA A 146 -1.96 5.74 11.86
C ALA A 146 -3.17 5.64 10.90
N VAL A 147 -4.17 6.52 11.03
CA VAL A 147 -5.35 6.56 10.14
C VAL A 147 -4.95 6.86 8.70
N GLU A 148 -4.04 7.82 8.47
CA GLU A 148 -3.49 8.15 7.15
C GLU A 148 -2.82 6.91 6.53
N THR A 149 -1.98 6.22 7.29
CA THR A 149 -1.28 5.01 6.83
C THR A 149 -2.25 3.90 6.45
N VAL A 150 -3.29 3.66 7.26
CA VAL A 150 -4.33 2.67 6.92
C VAL A 150 -5.06 3.07 5.64
N ALA A 151 -5.42 4.34 5.49
CA ALA A 151 -6.13 4.84 4.31
C ALA A 151 -5.29 4.73 3.04
N GLU A 152 -4.01 5.13 3.06
CA GLU A 152 -3.09 5.04 1.94
C GLU A 152 -2.80 3.59 1.57
N ASN A 153 -2.43 2.77 2.55
CA ASN A 153 -2.09 1.37 2.31
C ASN A 153 -3.29 0.48 1.99
N ALA A 154 -4.53 0.91 2.27
CA ALA A 154 -5.72 0.24 1.73
C ALA A 154 -5.71 0.20 0.20
N SER A 155 -5.18 1.25 -0.46
CA SER A 155 -4.91 1.23 -1.91
C SER A 155 -3.68 0.37 -2.21
N ASP A 156 -2.52 0.77 -1.71
CA ASP A 156 -1.21 0.30 -2.16
C ASP A 156 -0.86 -1.11 -1.65
N GLY A 157 -1.33 -1.46 -0.47
CA GLY A 157 -1.04 -2.73 0.19
C GLY A 157 -2.14 -3.78 0.01
N VAL A 158 -3.37 -3.39 -0.40
CA VAL A 158 -4.51 -4.31 -0.41
C VAL A 158 -5.26 -4.29 -1.75
N ILE A 159 -5.88 -3.16 -2.11
CA ILE A 159 -6.79 -3.15 -3.27
C ILE A 159 -6.02 -3.19 -4.59
N ALA A 160 -4.91 -2.47 -4.72
CA ALA A 160 -4.11 -2.52 -5.93
C ALA A 160 -3.50 -3.93 -6.17
N PRO A 161 -2.80 -4.57 -5.20
CA PRO A 161 -2.36 -5.96 -5.39
C PRO A 161 -3.51 -6.89 -5.76
N LEU A 162 -4.70 -6.74 -5.11
CA LEU A 162 -5.87 -7.56 -5.39
C LEU A 162 -6.37 -7.39 -6.83
N LEU A 163 -6.40 -6.16 -7.35
CA LEU A 163 -6.77 -5.90 -8.75
C LEU A 163 -5.76 -6.52 -9.73
N TYR A 164 -4.46 -6.39 -9.45
CA TYR A 164 -3.42 -7.00 -10.27
C TYR A 164 -3.46 -8.54 -10.24
N MET A 165 -3.79 -9.15 -9.08
CA MET A 165 -3.93 -10.60 -9.03
C MET A 165 -5.22 -11.09 -9.73
N LEU A 166 -6.28 -10.30 -9.74
CA LEU A 166 -7.47 -10.58 -10.54
C LEU A 166 -7.18 -10.52 -12.05
N LEU A 167 -6.26 -9.67 -12.49
CA LEU A 167 -5.86 -9.54 -13.89
C LEU A 167 -4.93 -10.67 -14.35
N GLY A 168 -3.92 -11.03 -13.55
CA GLY A 168 -2.90 -11.98 -13.98
C GLY A 168 -2.30 -12.85 -12.88
N GLY A 169 -3.07 -13.11 -11.83
CA GLY A 169 -2.65 -14.00 -10.73
C GLY A 169 -1.50 -13.44 -9.90
N ALA A 170 -0.84 -14.33 -9.19
CA ALA A 170 0.31 -14.02 -8.35
C ALA A 170 1.45 -13.29 -9.09
N PRO A 171 1.81 -13.63 -10.35
CA PRO A 171 2.87 -12.93 -11.06
C PRO A 171 2.64 -11.43 -11.20
N LEU A 172 1.44 -10.99 -11.60
CA LEU A 172 1.14 -9.56 -11.72
C LEU A 172 1.01 -8.87 -10.36
N ALA A 173 0.44 -9.54 -9.36
CA ALA A 173 0.37 -8.99 -8.00
C ALA A 173 1.76 -8.74 -7.40
N LEU A 174 2.68 -9.70 -7.53
CA LEU A 174 4.06 -9.55 -7.06
C LEU A 174 4.85 -8.52 -7.89
N THR A 175 4.57 -8.39 -9.18
CA THR A 175 5.14 -7.34 -10.03
C THR A 175 4.74 -5.96 -9.54
N TYR A 176 3.44 -5.75 -9.27
CA TYR A 176 2.96 -4.51 -8.64
C TYR A 176 3.64 -4.29 -7.27
N LYS A 177 3.74 -5.32 -6.45
CA LYS A 177 4.42 -5.23 -5.15
C LYS A 177 5.90 -4.85 -5.28
N ALA A 178 6.59 -5.31 -6.32
CA ALA A 178 7.96 -4.91 -6.62
C ALA A 178 8.06 -3.42 -7.01
N ILE A 179 7.11 -2.91 -7.81
CA ILE A 179 7.02 -1.49 -8.16
C ILE A 179 6.82 -0.65 -6.91
N ASN A 180 5.85 -0.98 -6.09
CA ASN A 180 5.52 -0.26 -4.86
C ASN A 180 6.66 -0.31 -3.82
N THR A 181 7.32 -1.47 -3.66
CA THR A 181 8.49 -1.60 -2.78
C THR A 181 9.65 -0.73 -3.27
N MET A 182 9.84 -0.65 -4.58
CA MET A 182 10.89 0.17 -5.16
C MET A 182 10.64 1.65 -4.90
N ASP A 183 9.42 2.15 -5.09
CA ASP A 183 9.06 3.52 -4.75
C ASP A 183 9.29 3.81 -3.25
N SER A 184 8.82 2.94 -2.38
CA SER A 184 9.00 3.05 -0.93
C SER A 184 10.46 3.09 -0.49
N MET A 185 11.40 2.49 -1.27
CA MET A 185 12.82 2.45 -0.92
C MET A 185 13.65 3.58 -1.56
N VAL A 186 13.32 3.97 -2.78
CA VAL A 186 14.15 4.90 -3.55
C VAL A 186 13.37 6.09 -4.13
N GLY A 187 12.04 6.15 -4.01
CA GLY A 187 11.18 7.19 -4.60
C GLY A 187 11.24 8.55 -3.90
N TYR A 188 12.09 8.72 -2.87
CA TYR A 188 12.21 9.96 -2.10
C TYR A 188 12.80 11.12 -2.92
N LYS A 189 12.32 12.34 -2.65
CA LYS A 189 12.84 13.59 -3.27
C LYS A 189 13.97 14.24 -2.47
N ASN A 190 14.84 13.45 -1.84
CA ASN A 190 16.03 13.92 -1.17
C ASN A 190 17.23 13.94 -2.14
N GLU A 191 18.38 14.53 -1.74
CA GLU A 191 19.57 14.61 -2.58
C GLU A 191 20.01 13.26 -3.17
N LYS A 192 19.92 12.19 -2.38
CA LYS A 192 20.35 10.85 -2.79
C LYS A 192 19.49 10.27 -3.91
N TYR A 193 18.19 10.55 -3.92
CA TYR A 193 17.22 9.85 -4.79
C TYR A 193 16.49 10.76 -5.78
N LEU A 194 16.74 12.07 -5.76
CA LEU A 194 16.07 13.05 -6.61
C LEU A 194 16.06 12.66 -8.10
N TYR A 195 17.18 12.13 -8.58
CA TYR A 195 17.34 11.67 -9.95
C TYR A 195 17.17 10.16 -10.07
N PHE A 196 17.82 9.38 -9.21
CA PHE A 196 17.80 7.92 -9.26
C PHE A 196 16.40 7.35 -9.01
N GLY A 197 15.68 7.85 -8.02
CA GLY A 197 14.35 7.36 -7.63
C GLY A 197 13.21 7.81 -8.54
N ARG A 198 13.47 8.79 -9.43
CA ARG A 198 12.42 9.43 -10.23
C ARG A 198 11.63 8.47 -11.13
N ALA A 199 12.31 7.48 -11.71
CA ALA A 199 11.66 6.48 -12.56
C ALA A 199 10.79 5.53 -11.73
N ALA A 200 11.26 5.12 -10.55
CA ALA A 200 10.51 4.30 -9.62
C ALA A 200 9.22 4.99 -9.16
N ALA A 201 9.32 6.24 -8.68
CA ALA A 201 8.17 7.01 -8.23
C ALA A 201 7.12 7.22 -9.35
N LYS A 202 7.57 7.55 -10.56
CA LYS A 202 6.65 7.71 -11.70
C LYS A 202 5.99 6.40 -12.13
N LEU A 203 6.71 5.29 -12.05
CA LEU A 203 6.16 3.98 -12.39
C LEU A 203 5.09 3.56 -11.37
N ASP A 204 5.33 3.80 -10.08
CA ASP A 204 4.33 3.57 -9.03
C ASP A 204 3.12 4.49 -9.21
N ASP A 205 3.33 5.77 -9.49
CA ASP A 205 2.25 6.72 -9.77
C ASP A 205 1.33 6.22 -10.91
N VAL A 206 1.89 5.64 -11.96
CA VAL A 206 1.13 5.08 -13.09
C VAL A 206 0.46 3.76 -12.71
N ALA A 207 1.20 2.84 -12.08
CA ALA A 207 0.69 1.52 -11.70
C ALA A 207 -0.47 1.63 -10.71
N ASN A 208 -0.42 2.59 -9.79
CA ASN A 208 -1.47 2.80 -8.79
C ASN A 208 -2.54 3.83 -9.22
N TYR A 209 -2.45 4.39 -10.43
CA TYR A 209 -3.37 5.44 -10.86
C TYR A 209 -4.84 4.99 -10.90
N ILE A 210 -5.15 3.88 -11.56
CA ILE A 210 -6.50 3.31 -11.60
C ILE A 210 -6.87 2.65 -10.26
N PRO A 211 -6.01 1.81 -9.65
CA PRO A 211 -6.31 1.18 -8.37
C PRO A 211 -6.72 2.14 -7.27
N SER A 212 -6.00 3.25 -7.09
CA SER A 212 -6.30 4.22 -6.02
C SER A 212 -7.67 4.89 -6.17
N ARG A 213 -8.12 5.13 -7.40
CA ARG A 213 -9.46 5.70 -7.64
C ARG A 213 -10.56 4.69 -7.38
N LEU A 214 -10.35 3.45 -7.81
CA LEU A 214 -11.26 2.35 -7.47
C LEU A 214 -11.29 2.11 -5.96
N ALA A 215 -10.13 2.13 -5.30
CA ALA A 215 -10.04 2.01 -3.85
C ALA A 215 -10.83 3.11 -3.13
N ALA A 216 -10.74 4.36 -3.57
CA ALA A 216 -11.51 5.45 -2.99
C ALA A 216 -13.03 5.26 -3.15
N LEU A 217 -13.49 4.79 -4.31
CA LEU A 217 -14.91 4.50 -4.53
C LEU A 217 -15.39 3.35 -3.66
N LEU A 218 -14.60 2.29 -3.54
CA LEU A 218 -14.88 1.16 -2.66
C LEU A 218 -14.87 1.58 -1.19
N TRP A 219 -13.99 2.51 -0.81
CA TRP A 219 -13.96 3.10 0.53
C TRP A 219 -15.23 3.89 0.85
N ILE A 220 -15.70 4.70 -0.10
CA ILE A 220 -16.97 5.45 0.04
C ILE A 220 -18.15 4.48 0.22
N MET A 221 -18.19 3.39 -0.53
CA MET A 221 -19.19 2.34 -0.33
C MET A 221 -19.04 1.68 1.04
N ALA A 222 -17.81 1.35 1.44
CA ALA A 222 -17.52 0.76 2.74
C ALA A 222 -17.95 1.67 3.90
N ALA A 223 -17.82 2.99 3.76
CA ALA A 223 -18.29 3.95 4.76
C ALA A 223 -19.79 3.79 5.04
N ALA A 224 -20.63 3.60 4.00
CA ALA A 224 -22.05 3.35 4.18
C ALA A 224 -22.33 2.04 4.95
N PHE A 225 -21.62 0.97 4.61
CA PHE A 225 -21.81 -0.35 5.25
C PHE A 225 -21.27 -0.41 6.68
N THR A 226 -20.29 0.42 7.02
CA THR A 226 -19.68 0.51 8.35
C THR A 226 -20.30 1.60 9.23
N ARG A 227 -21.43 2.18 8.80
CA ARG A 227 -22.16 3.25 9.50
C ARG A 227 -21.34 4.53 9.70
N ASN A 228 -20.44 4.82 8.76
CA ASN A 228 -19.73 6.10 8.67
C ASN A 228 -20.39 7.01 7.63
N ASP A 229 -19.97 8.27 7.53
CA ASP A 229 -20.58 9.24 6.62
C ASP A 229 -20.11 9.05 5.16
N ALA A 230 -20.85 8.26 4.39
CA ALA A 230 -20.56 8.03 2.96
C ALA A 230 -20.79 9.33 2.13
N LYS A 231 -21.69 10.22 2.53
CA LYS A 231 -21.89 11.50 1.83
C LYS A 231 -20.74 12.45 2.08
N GLY A 232 -20.25 12.52 3.32
CA GLY A 232 -19.05 13.23 3.69
C GLY A 232 -17.82 12.67 2.95
N ALA A 233 -17.66 11.33 2.91
CA ALA A 233 -16.60 10.66 2.16
C ALA A 233 -16.59 11.07 0.68
N TRP A 234 -17.74 11.03 0.01
CA TRP A 234 -17.87 11.45 -1.38
C TRP A 234 -17.57 12.94 -1.59
N ARG A 235 -18.10 13.81 -0.71
CA ARG A 235 -17.88 15.27 -0.79
C ARG A 235 -16.41 15.62 -0.65
N ILE A 236 -15.74 15.10 0.39
CA ILE A 236 -14.34 15.39 0.66
C ILE A 236 -13.44 14.76 -0.41
N TRP A 237 -13.70 13.52 -0.84
CA TRP A 237 -12.98 12.92 -1.95
C TRP A 237 -13.03 13.79 -3.22
N ARG A 238 -14.18 14.28 -3.61
CA ARG A 238 -14.28 15.15 -4.80
C ARG A 238 -13.49 16.45 -4.65
N ARG A 239 -13.43 17.02 -3.44
CA ARG A 239 -12.75 18.28 -3.16
C ARG A 239 -11.23 18.09 -3.02
N ASP A 240 -10.80 17.13 -2.20
CA ASP A 240 -9.43 17.05 -1.67
C ASP A 240 -8.56 15.94 -2.28
N ARG A 241 -9.09 15.10 -3.15
CA ARG A 241 -8.35 13.96 -3.75
C ARG A 241 -7.08 14.32 -4.51
N ARG A 242 -6.75 15.59 -4.65
CA ARG A 242 -5.52 16.10 -5.28
C ARG A 242 -4.62 16.86 -4.30
N ASN A 243 -4.95 16.86 -3.03
CA ASN A 243 -4.21 17.58 -1.99
C ASN A 243 -3.05 16.73 -1.45
N HIS A 244 -2.30 16.08 -2.33
CA HIS A 244 -1.10 15.33 -1.99
C HIS A 244 -0.06 15.43 -3.11
N ALA A 245 1.24 15.23 -2.77
CA ALA A 245 2.32 15.25 -3.74
C ALA A 245 2.30 14.05 -4.71
N SER A 246 1.82 12.88 -4.25
CA SER A 246 1.46 11.74 -5.09
C SER A 246 0.04 11.94 -5.61
N PRO A 247 -0.25 11.61 -6.88
CA PRO A 247 -1.61 11.68 -7.45
C PRO A 247 -2.55 10.60 -6.88
N ASN A 248 -2.05 9.68 -6.08
CA ASN A 248 -2.72 8.47 -5.62
C ASN A 248 -3.08 8.50 -4.14
N SER A 249 -2.19 8.95 -3.24
CA SER A 249 -2.36 8.87 -1.78
C SER A 249 -3.63 9.58 -1.28
N ALA A 250 -3.87 10.82 -1.75
CA ALA A 250 -5.06 11.57 -1.34
C ALA A 250 -6.40 10.95 -1.80
N GLN A 251 -6.40 9.95 -2.67
CA GLN A 251 -7.65 9.33 -3.13
C GLN A 251 -8.38 8.64 -1.97
N THR A 252 -7.71 7.74 -1.28
CA THR A 252 -8.27 7.00 -0.15
C THR A 252 -8.23 7.82 1.14
N GLU A 253 -7.19 8.63 1.37
CA GLU A 253 -7.11 9.51 2.54
C GLU A 253 -8.27 10.50 2.60
N SER A 254 -8.64 11.12 1.46
CA SER A 254 -9.76 12.07 1.43
C SER A 254 -11.11 11.40 1.63
N ALA A 255 -11.31 10.19 1.09
CA ALA A 255 -12.51 9.41 1.35
C ALA A 255 -12.60 9.02 2.84
N CYS A 256 -11.48 8.64 3.46
CA CYS A 256 -11.39 8.30 4.87
C CYS A 256 -11.68 9.52 5.76
N ALA A 257 -11.01 10.64 5.51
CA ALA A 257 -11.22 11.90 6.25
C ALA A 257 -12.68 12.31 6.24
N GLY A 258 -13.33 12.27 5.06
CA GLY A 258 -14.75 12.61 4.91
C GLY A 258 -15.67 11.61 5.60
N ALA A 259 -15.37 10.31 5.55
CA ALA A 259 -16.13 9.26 6.22
C ALA A 259 -16.12 9.41 7.75
N LEU A 260 -14.98 9.81 8.30
CA LEU A 260 -14.78 9.97 9.74
C LEU A 260 -15.14 11.37 10.25
N GLY A 261 -15.28 12.37 9.38
CA GLY A 261 -15.51 13.77 9.75
C GLY A 261 -14.32 14.39 10.49
N VAL A 262 -13.10 14.03 10.10
CA VAL A 262 -11.85 14.49 10.71
C VAL A 262 -10.93 15.11 9.67
N GLN A 263 -9.96 15.90 10.14
CA GLN A 263 -8.93 16.45 9.28
C GLN A 263 -7.65 15.61 9.35
N LEU A 264 -7.16 15.16 8.19
CA LEU A 264 -5.93 14.40 7.99
C LEU A 264 -4.87 15.27 7.28
N ALA A 265 -3.70 14.69 7.04
CA ALA A 265 -2.54 15.32 6.40
C ALA A 265 -2.10 16.61 7.12
N GLY A 266 -1.59 17.60 6.39
CA GLY A 266 -0.99 18.80 6.94
C GLY A 266 0.51 18.68 7.15
N PRO A 267 1.17 19.72 7.68
CA PRO A 267 2.62 19.77 7.82
C PRO A 267 3.19 18.61 8.62
N ALA A 268 4.35 18.10 8.22
CA ALA A 268 5.05 17.01 8.91
C ALA A 268 6.57 17.19 8.80
N TYR A 269 7.30 16.54 9.70
CA TYR A 269 8.76 16.47 9.65
C TYR A 269 9.19 15.14 9.03
N TYR A 270 10.20 15.21 8.15
CA TYR A 270 10.86 14.06 7.54
C TYR A 270 12.38 14.27 7.63
N PHE A 271 13.07 13.35 8.30
CA PHE A 271 14.52 13.44 8.50
C PHE A 271 14.97 14.77 9.15
N GLY A 272 14.17 15.30 10.08
CA GLY A 272 14.41 16.57 10.75
C GLY A 272 14.01 17.83 9.95
N GLU A 273 13.58 17.70 8.70
CA GLU A 273 13.16 18.80 7.85
C GLU A 273 11.63 18.99 7.85
N TYR A 274 11.20 20.25 7.87
CA TYR A 274 9.78 20.62 7.83
C TYR A 274 9.25 20.63 6.40
N TYR A 275 8.21 19.83 6.16
CA TYR A 275 7.51 19.77 4.87
C TYR A 275 6.10 20.32 4.99
N PRO A 276 5.78 21.46 4.35
CA PRO A 276 4.43 21.98 4.29
C PRO A 276 3.60 21.08 3.35
N LYS A 277 2.53 20.52 3.90
CA LYS A 277 1.55 19.74 3.13
C LYS A 277 0.16 20.34 3.33
N PRO A 278 -0.70 20.34 2.31
CA PRO A 278 -2.09 20.72 2.49
C PRO A 278 -2.81 19.73 3.42
N THR A 279 -3.84 20.21 4.08
CA THR A 279 -4.74 19.37 4.87
C THR A 279 -5.76 18.69 3.97
N ILE A 280 -6.32 17.58 4.45
CA ILE A 280 -7.34 16.77 3.77
C ILE A 280 -8.52 16.61 4.75
N GLY A 281 -9.74 16.91 4.31
CA GLY A 281 -10.93 16.82 5.15
C GLY A 281 -11.21 18.08 5.98
N ASP A 282 -12.33 18.04 6.69
CA ASP A 282 -12.79 19.10 7.56
C ASP A 282 -12.74 18.65 9.02
N PRO A 283 -12.31 19.51 9.98
CA PRO A 283 -12.23 19.15 11.39
C PRO A 283 -13.61 19.27 12.04
N LEU A 284 -14.56 18.42 11.63
CA LEU A 284 -15.94 18.45 12.18
C LEU A 284 -15.97 17.93 13.62
N ARG A 285 -14.99 17.12 13.99
CA ARG A 285 -14.72 16.66 15.35
C ARG A 285 -13.23 16.40 15.55
N PRO A 286 -12.75 16.34 16.78
CA PRO A 286 -11.41 15.85 17.07
C PRO A 286 -11.25 14.39 16.59
N ILE A 287 -10.04 14.05 16.13
CA ILE A 287 -9.69 12.66 15.86
C ILE A 287 -9.41 11.92 17.17
N GLU A 288 -9.86 10.69 17.28
CA GLU A 288 -9.73 9.87 18.48
C GLU A 288 -9.13 8.48 18.14
N PRO A 289 -8.50 7.79 19.09
CA PRO A 289 -7.85 6.50 18.83
C PRO A 289 -8.74 5.46 18.15
N GLU A 290 -10.05 5.49 18.42
CA GLU A 290 -11.07 4.63 17.82
C GLU A 290 -11.19 4.79 16.30
N ASP A 291 -10.72 5.92 15.75
CA ASP A 291 -10.72 6.15 14.30
C ASP A 291 -9.77 5.22 13.55
N ILE A 292 -8.73 4.73 14.22
CA ILE A 292 -7.86 3.68 13.69
C ILE A 292 -8.69 2.42 13.40
N LEU A 293 -9.48 1.97 14.37
CA LEU A 293 -10.33 0.78 14.20
C LEU A 293 -11.47 0.98 13.20
N ARG A 294 -11.99 2.22 13.08
CA ARG A 294 -12.98 2.57 12.06
C ARG A 294 -12.38 2.50 10.66
N ALA A 295 -11.15 3.02 10.49
CA ALA A 295 -10.41 2.95 9.24
C ALA A 295 -10.09 1.51 8.85
N ASP A 296 -9.58 0.68 9.77
CA ASP A 296 -9.32 -0.75 9.57
C ASP A 296 -10.56 -1.50 9.09
N ARG A 297 -11.71 -1.23 9.72
CA ARG A 297 -12.99 -1.84 9.35
C ARG A 297 -13.44 -1.44 7.95
N MET A 298 -13.31 -0.14 7.60
CA MET A 298 -13.62 0.33 6.25
C MET A 298 -12.70 -0.29 5.21
N MET A 299 -11.40 -0.45 5.50
CA MET A 299 -10.44 -1.12 4.63
C MET A 299 -10.85 -2.58 4.35
N TYR A 300 -11.19 -3.36 5.39
CA TYR A 300 -11.63 -4.75 5.19
C TYR A 300 -12.90 -4.86 4.36
N VAL A 301 -13.88 -4.00 4.61
CA VAL A 301 -15.13 -3.99 3.82
C VAL A 301 -14.86 -3.59 2.37
N ALA A 302 -14.01 -2.58 2.13
CA ALA A 302 -13.61 -2.15 0.79
C ALA A 302 -12.87 -3.27 0.04
N SER A 303 -11.96 -3.99 0.71
CA SER A 303 -11.25 -5.13 0.11
C SER A 303 -12.19 -6.30 -0.22
N GLY A 304 -13.18 -6.56 0.64
CA GLY A 304 -14.24 -7.52 0.36
C GLY A 304 -15.06 -7.16 -0.88
N PHE A 305 -15.42 -5.89 -1.06
CA PHE A 305 -16.07 -5.43 -2.29
C PHE A 305 -15.18 -5.56 -3.52
N ALA A 306 -13.89 -5.22 -3.40
CA ALA A 306 -12.94 -5.38 -4.50
C ALA A 306 -12.88 -6.85 -4.98
N LEU A 307 -12.80 -7.78 -4.03
CA LEU A 307 -12.80 -9.21 -4.32
C LEU A 307 -14.11 -9.66 -4.97
N ALA A 308 -15.25 -9.30 -4.38
CA ALA A 308 -16.56 -9.71 -4.87
C ALA A 308 -16.83 -9.20 -6.30
N PHE A 309 -16.60 -7.89 -6.55
CA PHE A 309 -16.78 -7.30 -7.88
C PHE A 309 -15.78 -7.85 -8.89
N GLY A 310 -14.52 -8.02 -8.49
CA GLY A 310 -13.50 -8.58 -9.38
C GLY A 310 -13.81 -10.02 -9.80
N CYS A 311 -14.22 -10.87 -8.87
CA CYS A 311 -14.65 -12.24 -9.17
C CYS A 311 -15.93 -12.28 -10.03
N ALA A 312 -16.90 -11.39 -9.76
CA ALA A 312 -18.10 -11.28 -10.57
C ALA A 312 -17.79 -10.89 -12.02
N ILE A 313 -16.97 -9.85 -12.22
CA ILE A 313 -16.55 -9.41 -13.56
C ILE A 313 -15.84 -10.53 -14.31
N ARG A 314 -14.93 -11.26 -13.67
CA ARG A 314 -14.23 -12.40 -14.30
C ARG A 314 -15.19 -13.53 -14.64
N GLY A 315 -16.17 -13.80 -13.79
CA GLY A 315 -17.19 -14.82 -14.07
C GLY A 315 -18.10 -14.49 -15.26
N PHE A 316 -18.27 -13.18 -15.57
CA PHE A 316 -19.00 -12.73 -16.76
C PHE A 316 -18.15 -12.74 -18.04
N LEU A 317 -16.84 -12.63 -17.93
CA LEU A 317 -15.92 -12.55 -19.07
C LEU A 317 -15.31 -13.90 -19.47
N GLY A 318 -15.41 -14.92 -18.66
CA GLY A 318 -14.81 -16.24 -18.87
C GLY A 318 -15.74 -17.37 -18.68
#